data_63bdcf8293638031152f17cfdc32f24b
#
_entry.id   63bdcf8293638031152f17cfdc32f24b
#
_cell.length_a   1.000
_cell.length_b   1.000
_cell.length_c   1.000
_cell.angle_alpha   90.00
_cell.angle_beta   90.00
_cell.angle_gamma   90.00
#
_symmetry.space_group_name_H-M   'P 1'
#
loop_
_entity.id
_entity.type
_entity.pdbx_description
1 polymer ?
#
loop_
_entity_poly.entity_id
_entity_poly.type
_entity_poly.pdbx_seq_one_letter_code
_entity_poly.pdbx_strand_id
1 'polypeptide(L)'
;FRAKLDKANEALQAIGQEPVQHSEFPHIMGALLVEGGDFHQINTTFKHYHEHIESLREAGARAEKQLKKAQAGAAAKLADEALVTLLESGANIAEVFEGPANLLQELINGLKKKQFTGAAFLIVNDGERLHLGAFCGGDAQSAGLMAGKMIQELGPIAGGKGGGKPDMARGAAPDLAK
;
A
#
# COMPACT_ATOMS: atom_id res chain seq x y z
N PHE A 1 -12.86 -1.41 -16.65
CA PHE A 1 -13.04 -0.51 -15.50
C PHE A 1 -13.87 -1.17 -14.41
N ARG A 2 -15.01 -1.82 -14.74
CA ARG A 2 -15.92 -2.43 -13.75
C ARG A 2 -15.19 -3.44 -12.84
N ALA A 3 -14.49 -4.42 -13.39
CA ALA A 3 -13.75 -5.41 -12.60
C ALA A 3 -12.72 -4.78 -11.64
N LYS A 4 -12.13 -3.65 -12.03
CA LYS A 4 -11.20 -2.89 -11.19
C LYS A 4 -11.90 -2.20 -10.01
N LEU A 5 -13.08 -1.63 -10.27
CA LEU A 5 -13.93 -1.03 -9.25
C LEU A 5 -14.46 -2.08 -8.29
N ASP A 6 -14.94 -3.21 -8.80
CA ASP A 6 -15.49 -4.31 -8.00
C ASP A 6 -14.41 -4.85 -7.05
N LYS A 7 -13.20 -5.13 -7.55
CA LYS A 7 -12.07 -5.55 -6.72
C LYS A 7 -11.70 -4.52 -5.64
N ALA A 8 -11.70 -3.23 -5.98
CA ALA A 8 -11.40 -2.18 -5.01
C ALA A 8 -12.52 -2.05 -3.95
N ASN A 9 -13.77 -2.22 -4.33
CA ASN A 9 -14.92 -2.20 -3.43
C ASN A 9 -14.94 -3.41 -2.50
N GLU A 10 -14.62 -4.61 -2.98
CA GLU A 10 -14.44 -5.80 -2.14
C GLU A 10 -13.36 -5.57 -1.07
N ALA A 11 -12.23 -5.00 -1.47
CA ALA A 11 -11.16 -4.67 -0.52
C ALA A 11 -11.56 -3.56 0.48
N LEU A 12 -12.36 -2.57 0.08
CA LEU A 12 -12.90 -1.55 0.97
C LEU A 12 -13.85 -2.18 1.99
N GLN A 13 -14.75 -3.06 1.56
CA GLN A 13 -15.69 -3.76 2.45
C GLN A 13 -14.96 -4.66 3.45
N ALA A 14 -13.89 -5.35 3.02
CA ALA A 14 -13.07 -6.19 3.89
C ALA A 14 -12.43 -5.42 5.06
N ILE A 15 -12.20 -4.11 4.90
CA ILE A 15 -11.67 -3.22 5.95
C ILE A 15 -12.74 -2.34 6.60
N GLY A 16 -14.03 -2.69 6.43
CA GLY A 16 -15.16 -1.98 7.03
C GLY A 16 -15.45 -0.58 6.44
N GLN A 17 -15.02 -0.33 5.21
CA GLN A 17 -15.30 0.91 4.48
C GLN A 17 -16.47 0.74 3.52
N GLU A 18 -17.19 1.82 3.26
CA GLU A 18 -18.30 1.80 2.30
C GLU A 18 -17.79 1.70 0.86
N PRO A 19 -18.44 0.90 0.01
CA PRO A 19 -18.10 0.78 -1.41
C PRO A 19 -18.42 2.08 -2.15
N VAL A 20 -17.63 2.39 -3.16
CA VAL A 20 -17.87 3.55 -4.03
C VAL A 20 -18.98 3.21 -5.03
N GLN A 21 -20.03 4.00 -5.00
CA GLN A 21 -21.17 3.88 -5.93
C GLN A 21 -20.79 4.39 -7.33
N HIS A 22 -21.42 3.78 -8.34
CA HIS A 22 -21.36 4.23 -9.74
C HIS A 22 -22.75 4.21 -10.36
N SER A 23 -22.92 4.89 -11.49
CA SER A 23 -24.18 4.84 -12.26
C SER A 23 -24.42 3.43 -12.83
N GLU A 24 -25.66 3.00 -12.85
CA GLU A 24 -26.03 1.76 -13.55
C GLU A 24 -25.82 1.89 -15.05
N PHE A 25 -25.55 0.77 -15.70
CA PHE A 25 -25.39 0.75 -17.16
C PHE A 25 -26.73 1.10 -17.82
N PRO A 26 -26.79 2.10 -18.70
CA PRO A 26 -28.03 2.47 -19.36
C PRO A 26 -28.54 1.33 -20.26
N HIS A 27 -29.76 0.89 -20.05
CA HIS A 27 -30.38 -0.22 -20.76
C HIS A 27 -30.90 0.25 -22.13
N ILE A 28 -29.98 0.56 -23.07
CA ILE A 28 -30.31 1.19 -24.36
C ILE A 28 -30.07 0.23 -25.56
N MET A 29 -29.78 -1.03 -25.30
CA MET A 29 -29.45 -1.99 -26.35
C MET A 29 -30.57 -2.15 -27.42
N GLY A 30 -31.82 -1.93 -27.09
CA GLY A 30 -32.94 -2.02 -28.03
C GLY A 30 -33.00 -0.88 -29.05
N ALA A 31 -32.51 0.32 -28.72
CA ALA A 31 -32.63 1.51 -29.58
C ALA A 31 -31.64 1.51 -30.78
N LEU A 32 -30.52 0.79 -30.67
CA LEU A 32 -29.50 0.70 -31.73
C LEU A 32 -29.83 -0.33 -32.83
N LEU A 33 -30.78 -1.23 -32.58
CA LEU A 33 -31.13 -2.32 -33.47
C LEU A 33 -32.39 -2.03 -34.30
N VAL A 34 -32.97 -0.85 -34.19
CA VAL A 34 -34.15 -0.44 -34.97
C VAL A 34 -33.68 -0.03 -36.37
N GLU A 35 -34.05 -0.77 -37.39
CA GLU A 35 -33.90 -0.37 -38.82
C GLU A 35 -34.50 1.04 -39.03
N GLY A 36 -33.69 2.00 -39.46
CA GLY A 36 -34.11 3.38 -39.66
C GLY A 36 -33.93 4.33 -38.45
N GLY A 37 -33.15 3.94 -37.46
CA GLY A 37 -32.86 4.82 -36.28
C GLY A 37 -32.29 6.16 -36.70
N ASP A 38 -32.87 7.25 -36.15
CA ASP A 38 -32.43 8.61 -36.39
C ASP A 38 -30.98 8.80 -35.87
N PHE A 39 -30.14 9.46 -36.67
CA PHE A 39 -28.76 9.80 -36.31
C PHE A 39 -28.66 10.51 -34.94
N HIS A 40 -29.64 11.30 -34.57
CA HIS A 40 -29.74 11.97 -33.30
C HIS A 40 -29.85 10.98 -32.12
N GLN A 41 -30.66 9.93 -32.25
CA GLN A 41 -30.81 8.86 -31.23
C GLN A 41 -29.52 8.07 -31.08
N ILE A 42 -28.87 7.74 -32.19
CA ILE A 42 -27.58 7.03 -32.18
C ILE A 42 -26.53 7.86 -31.44
N ASN A 43 -26.41 9.13 -31.76
CA ASN A 43 -25.44 10.03 -31.12
C ASN A 43 -25.72 10.22 -29.61
N THR A 44 -26.98 10.36 -29.23
CA THR A 44 -27.39 10.46 -27.81
C THR A 44 -27.03 9.17 -27.06
N THR A 45 -27.24 8.02 -27.67
CA THR A 45 -26.89 6.72 -27.08
C THR A 45 -25.38 6.61 -26.87
N PHE A 46 -24.55 6.95 -27.86
CA PHE A 46 -23.10 6.96 -27.72
C PHE A 46 -22.63 7.91 -26.62
N LYS A 47 -23.24 9.09 -26.49
CA LYS A 47 -22.95 10.05 -25.43
C LYS A 47 -23.22 9.44 -24.06
N HIS A 48 -24.35 8.79 -23.84
CA HIS A 48 -24.69 8.11 -22.58
C HIS A 48 -23.70 6.98 -22.23
N TYR A 49 -23.29 6.19 -23.22
CA TYR A 49 -22.27 5.17 -23.01
C TYR A 49 -20.93 5.78 -22.63
N HIS A 50 -20.53 6.86 -23.27
CA HIS A 50 -19.30 7.55 -22.94
C HIS A 50 -19.32 8.10 -21.51
N GLU A 51 -20.40 8.78 -21.13
CA GLU A 51 -20.62 9.30 -19.78
C GLU A 51 -20.58 8.19 -18.73
N HIS A 52 -21.18 7.02 -19.02
CA HIS A 52 -21.14 5.87 -18.13
C HIS A 52 -19.71 5.30 -17.98
N ILE A 53 -18.97 5.18 -19.06
CA ILE A 53 -17.57 4.72 -19.03
C ILE A 53 -16.71 5.66 -18.21
N GLU A 54 -16.84 6.97 -18.37
CA GLU A 54 -16.11 7.96 -17.57
C GLU A 54 -16.53 7.90 -16.09
N SER A 55 -17.83 7.74 -15.80
CA SER A 55 -18.32 7.53 -14.44
C SER A 55 -17.69 6.30 -13.77
N LEU A 56 -17.60 5.18 -14.46
CA LEU A 56 -16.93 3.97 -13.96
C LEU A 56 -15.43 4.19 -13.73
N ARG A 57 -14.77 4.90 -14.64
CA ARG A 57 -13.35 5.24 -14.51
C ARG A 57 -13.07 6.09 -13.27
N GLU A 58 -13.88 7.13 -13.08
CA GLU A 58 -13.78 8.01 -11.91
C GLU A 58 -14.10 7.28 -10.61
N ALA A 59 -15.14 6.43 -10.60
CA ALA A 59 -15.49 5.63 -9.44
C ALA A 59 -14.35 4.67 -9.07
N GLY A 60 -13.72 4.02 -10.05
CA GLY A 60 -12.55 3.17 -9.83
C GLY A 60 -11.37 3.94 -9.24
N ALA A 61 -11.08 5.12 -9.75
CA ALA A 61 -10.00 5.97 -9.21
C ALA A 61 -10.30 6.44 -7.77
N ARG A 62 -11.57 6.78 -7.48
CA ARG A 62 -12.00 7.14 -6.12
C ARG A 62 -11.87 5.98 -5.15
N ALA A 63 -12.31 4.78 -5.54
CA ALA A 63 -12.21 3.57 -4.71
C ALA A 63 -10.76 3.22 -4.39
N GLU A 64 -9.86 3.25 -5.38
CA GLU A 64 -8.42 3.03 -5.15
C GLU A 64 -7.80 4.06 -4.20
N LYS A 65 -8.19 5.33 -4.34
CA LYS A 65 -7.72 6.40 -3.46
C LYS A 65 -8.20 6.24 -2.02
N GLN A 66 -9.48 5.87 -1.85
CA GLN A 66 -10.05 5.58 -0.53
C GLN A 66 -9.37 4.38 0.13
N LEU A 67 -9.17 3.30 -0.62
CA LEU A 67 -8.48 2.10 -0.13
C LEU A 67 -7.07 2.43 0.34
N LYS A 68 -6.28 3.13 -0.46
CA LYS A 68 -4.93 3.59 -0.08
C LYS A 68 -4.94 4.45 1.18
N LYS A 69 -5.90 5.38 1.29
CA LYS A 69 -6.02 6.26 2.46
C LYS A 69 -6.38 5.47 3.73
N ALA A 70 -7.31 4.53 3.62
CA ALA A 70 -7.71 3.70 4.75
C ALA A 70 -6.58 2.78 5.21
N GLN A 71 -5.87 2.13 4.27
CA GLN A 71 -4.69 1.31 4.57
C GLN A 71 -3.56 2.13 5.21
N ALA A 72 -3.29 3.35 4.71
CA ALA A 72 -2.30 4.24 5.30
C ALA A 72 -2.69 4.64 6.73
N GLY A 73 -3.96 4.96 6.98
CA GLY A 73 -4.45 5.30 8.32
C GLY A 73 -4.37 4.12 9.30
N ALA A 74 -4.67 2.90 8.85
CA ALA A 74 -4.52 1.70 9.67
C ALA A 74 -3.05 1.42 9.99
N ALA A 75 -2.17 1.50 9.00
CA ALA A 75 -0.74 1.31 9.19
C ALA A 75 -0.12 2.35 10.14
N ALA A 76 -0.55 3.62 10.05
CA ALA A 76 -0.08 4.68 10.94
C ALA A 76 -0.45 4.41 12.40
N LYS A 77 -1.68 3.95 12.68
CA LYS A 77 -2.10 3.57 14.04
C LYS A 77 -1.28 2.41 14.59
N LEU A 78 -1.12 1.34 13.80
CA LEU A 78 -0.29 0.19 14.17
C LEU A 78 1.17 0.60 14.41
N ALA A 79 1.71 1.50 13.59
CA ALA A 79 3.06 2.01 13.77
C ALA A 79 3.20 2.84 15.05
N ASP A 80 2.23 3.71 15.37
CA ASP A 80 2.27 4.52 16.59
C ASP A 80 2.25 3.64 17.84
N GLU A 81 1.42 2.59 17.87
CA GLU A 81 1.37 1.62 18.97
C GLU A 81 2.70 0.83 19.09
N ALA A 82 3.21 0.33 17.97
CA ALA A 82 4.46 -0.43 17.95
C ALA A 82 5.67 0.42 18.31
N LEU A 83 5.71 1.70 17.94
CA LEU A 83 6.81 2.60 18.23
C LEU A 83 7.01 2.83 19.74
N VAL A 84 5.95 2.79 20.54
CA VAL A 84 6.07 2.89 22.00
C VAL A 84 6.91 1.75 22.54
N THR A 85 6.57 0.52 22.19
CA THR A 85 7.29 -0.69 22.61
C THR A 85 8.71 -0.75 22.04
N LEU A 86 8.87 -0.36 20.75
CA LEU A 86 10.18 -0.35 20.12
C LEU A 86 11.17 0.60 20.78
N LEU A 87 10.73 1.79 21.19
CA LEU A 87 11.60 2.77 21.85
C LEU A 87 11.97 2.35 23.28
N GLU A 88 11.16 1.51 23.92
CA GLU A 88 11.46 0.94 25.24
C GLU A 88 12.44 -0.24 25.16
N SER A 89 12.56 -0.90 23.98
CA SER A 89 13.43 -2.08 23.79
C SER A 89 14.93 -1.77 23.76
N GLY A 90 15.32 -0.48 23.71
CA GLY A 90 16.70 -0.05 23.78
C GLY A 90 17.30 0.48 22.48
N ALA A 91 18.62 0.56 22.42
CA ALA A 91 19.36 1.19 21.31
C ALA A 91 19.48 0.30 20.06
N ASN A 92 19.32 -1.01 20.20
CA ASN A 92 19.39 -1.97 19.09
C ASN A 92 18.08 -2.77 19.05
N ILE A 93 17.34 -2.62 17.95
CA ILE A 93 16.02 -3.18 17.77
C ILE A 93 16.05 -4.17 16.61
N ALA A 94 15.50 -5.37 16.82
CA ALA A 94 15.25 -6.35 15.76
C ALA A 94 13.88 -6.99 16.01
N GLU A 95 12.89 -6.60 15.20
CA GLU A 95 11.50 -7.00 15.43
C GLU A 95 10.79 -7.37 14.11
N VAL A 96 9.83 -8.29 14.24
CA VAL A 96 8.98 -8.76 13.15
C VAL A 96 7.54 -8.35 13.44
N PHE A 97 6.90 -7.76 12.46
CA PHE A 97 5.50 -7.33 12.52
C PHE A 97 4.67 -8.03 11.45
N GLU A 98 3.43 -8.31 11.78
CA GLU A 98 2.42 -8.68 10.79
C GLU A 98 1.58 -7.44 10.45
N GLY A 99 1.39 -7.20 9.16
CA GLY A 99 0.60 -6.06 8.72
C GLY A 99 0.84 -5.64 7.28
N PRO A 100 0.18 -4.58 6.83
CA PRO A 100 0.29 -4.13 5.46
C PRO A 100 1.71 -3.63 5.13
N ALA A 101 2.13 -3.78 3.88
CA ALA A 101 3.47 -3.41 3.40
C ALA A 101 3.91 -1.97 3.75
N ASN A 102 2.95 -1.03 3.85
CA ASN A 102 3.22 0.35 4.20
C ASN A 102 3.50 0.57 5.71
N LEU A 103 3.22 -0.41 6.58
CA LEU A 103 3.54 -0.36 8.00
C LEU A 103 5.05 -0.13 8.21
N LEU A 104 5.90 -0.82 7.44
CA LEU A 104 7.34 -0.65 7.52
C LEU A 104 7.78 0.81 7.31
N GLN A 105 7.17 1.49 6.34
CA GLN A 105 7.47 2.90 6.07
C GLN A 105 7.06 3.79 7.24
N GLU A 106 5.90 3.55 7.83
CA GLU A 106 5.41 4.33 8.96
C GLU A 106 6.29 4.11 10.21
N LEU A 107 6.73 2.88 10.47
CA LEU A 107 7.66 2.57 11.54
C LEU A 107 9.00 3.32 11.38
N ILE A 108 9.61 3.26 10.19
CA ILE A 108 10.86 3.96 9.90
C ILE A 108 10.69 5.49 10.01
N ASN A 109 9.59 6.02 9.48
CA ASN A 109 9.27 7.45 9.60
C ASN A 109 9.08 7.86 11.09
N GLY A 110 8.44 7.00 11.87
CA GLY A 110 8.23 7.19 13.29
C GLY A 110 9.56 7.22 14.08
N LEU A 111 10.46 6.27 13.84
CA LEU A 111 11.80 6.26 14.45
C LEU A 111 12.57 7.54 14.11
N LYS A 112 12.52 7.97 12.86
CA LYS A 112 13.14 9.21 12.42
C LYS A 112 12.54 10.45 13.12
N LYS A 113 11.20 10.52 13.19
CA LYS A 113 10.48 11.61 13.85
C LYS A 113 10.77 11.69 15.36
N LYS A 114 10.93 10.52 16.00
CA LYS A 114 11.29 10.40 17.41
C LYS A 114 12.79 10.57 17.66
N GLN A 115 13.57 10.89 16.62
CA GLN A 115 15.03 11.09 16.71
C GLN A 115 15.76 9.89 17.34
N PHE A 116 15.31 8.67 17.01
CA PHE A 116 15.97 7.46 17.49
C PHE A 116 17.43 7.42 17.00
N THR A 117 18.37 7.26 17.92
CA THR A 117 19.82 7.35 17.65
C THR A 117 20.47 5.99 17.39
N GLY A 118 19.81 4.89 17.77
CA GLY A 118 20.30 3.53 17.67
C GLY A 118 20.11 2.89 16.28
N ALA A 119 20.25 1.56 16.23
CA ALA A 119 20.03 0.75 15.05
C ALA A 119 18.70 -0.04 15.17
N ALA A 120 17.93 -0.08 14.10
CA ALA A 120 16.72 -0.89 14.00
C ALA A 120 16.70 -1.70 12.72
N PHE A 121 16.43 -3.00 12.85
CA PHE A 121 16.13 -3.92 11.74
C PHE A 121 14.71 -4.43 11.91
N LEU A 122 13.84 -4.05 10.99
CA LEU A 122 12.41 -4.32 11.07
C LEU A 122 11.97 -5.18 9.89
N ILE A 123 11.15 -6.17 10.17
CA ILE A 123 10.53 -7.03 9.16
C ILE A 123 9.03 -6.87 9.28
N VAL A 124 8.36 -6.64 8.15
CA VAL A 124 6.90 -6.66 8.06
C VAL A 124 6.48 -7.77 7.11
N ASN A 125 5.71 -8.71 7.64
CA ASN A 125 5.07 -9.77 6.87
C ASN A 125 3.67 -9.31 6.46
N ASP A 126 3.40 -9.20 5.16
CA ASP A 126 2.09 -8.82 4.62
C ASP A 126 1.23 -10.04 4.21
N GLY A 127 1.72 -11.26 4.49
CA GLY A 127 1.08 -12.52 4.12
C GLY A 127 1.45 -13.02 2.72
N GLU A 128 2.06 -12.18 1.88
CA GLU A 128 2.55 -12.57 0.55
C GLU A 128 4.08 -12.56 0.48
N ARG A 129 4.70 -11.63 1.21
CA ARG A 129 6.16 -11.44 1.25
C ARG A 129 6.62 -10.73 2.51
N LEU A 130 7.93 -10.77 2.74
CA LEU A 130 8.59 -10.02 3.80
C LEU A 130 9.12 -8.69 3.27
N HIS A 131 8.75 -7.61 3.94
CA HIS A 131 9.31 -6.29 3.73
C HIS A 131 10.39 -6.05 4.77
N LEU A 132 11.63 -5.85 4.32
CA LEU A 132 12.79 -5.64 5.17
C LEU A 132 13.09 -4.15 5.27
N GLY A 133 13.35 -3.67 6.48
CA GLY A 133 13.72 -2.29 6.74
C GLY A 133 14.85 -2.18 7.73
N ALA A 134 15.81 -1.33 7.46
CA ALA A 134 16.85 -0.96 8.40
C ALA A 134 16.89 0.54 8.58
N PHE A 135 17.11 0.97 9.81
CA PHE A 135 17.30 2.36 10.20
C PHE A 135 18.52 2.45 11.13
N CYS A 136 19.41 3.40 10.86
CA CYS A 136 20.55 3.70 11.70
C CYS A 136 20.54 5.18 12.06
N GLY A 137 20.31 5.48 13.33
CA GLY A 137 20.42 6.83 13.86
C GLY A 137 21.87 7.29 14.04
N GLY A 138 22.07 8.47 14.59
CA GLY A 138 23.39 9.10 14.68
C GLY A 138 24.42 8.27 15.46
N ASP A 139 24.04 7.70 16.59
CA ASP A 139 24.96 6.91 17.43
C ASP A 139 25.32 5.59 16.74
N ALA A 140 24.35 4.94 16.10
CA ALA A 140 24.60 3.72 15.34
C ALA A 140 25.54 3.97 14.15
N GLN A 141 25.35 5.07 13.43
CA GLN A 141 26.24 5.45 12.33
C GLN A 141 27.65 5.78 12.83
N SER A 142 27.77 6.49 13.96
CA SER A 142 29.07 6.79 14.58
C SER A 142 29.78 5.52 15.06
N ALA A 143 29.05 4.48 15.43
CA ALA A 143 29.59 3.14 15.73
C ALA A 143 29.92 2.31 14.47
N GLY A 144 29.74 2.87 13.27
CA GLY A 144 30.06 2.22 11.98
C GLY A 144 28.96 1.36 11.39
N LEU A 145 27.75 1.36 11.99
CA LEU A 145 26.60 0.65 11.45
C LEU A 145 25.96 1.45 10.30
N MET A 146 25.60 0.76 9.25
CA MET A 146 24.99 1.35 8.07
C MET A 146 23.77 0.53 7.65
N ALA A 147 22.60 1.16 7.57
CA ALA A 147 21.35 0.51 7.20
C ALA A 147 21.43 -0.20 5.85
N GLY A 148 22.11 0.41 4.87
CA GLY A 148 22.36 -0.20 3.54
C GLY A 148 23.12 -1.52 3.62
N LYS A 149 24.17 -1.60 4.46
CA LYS A 149 24.93 -2.83 4.68
C LYS A 149 24.12 -3.88 5.41
N MET A 150 23.36 -3.48 6.45
CA MET A 150 22.48 -4.40 7.16
C MET A 150 21.50 -5.13 6.22
N ILE A 151 20.87 -4.40 5.30
CA ILE A 151 19.96 -5.01 4.31
C ILE A 151 20.74 -5.89 3.31
N GLN A 152 21.94 -5.51 2.90
CA GLN A 152 22.77 -6.29 1.98
C GLN A 152 23.28 -7.59 2.59
N GLU A 153 23.55 -7.61 3.89
CA GLU A 153 24.05 -8.79 4.61
C GLU A 153 22.91 -9.70 5.08
N LEU A 154 21.83 -9.12 5.63
CA LEU A 154 20.72 -9.87 6.20
C LEU A 154 19.65 -10.25 5.15
N GLY A 155 19.45 -9.42 4.13
CA GLY A 155 18.46 -9.70 3.08
C GLY A 155 18.63 -11.04 2.38
N PRO A 156 19.85 -11.43 1.94
CA PRO A 156 20.09 -12.71 1.29
C PRO A 156 19.80 -13.94 2.18
N ILE A 157 19.89 -13.82 3.51
CA ILE A 157 19.55 -14.90 4.46
C ILE A 157 18.07 -15.29 4.32
N ALA A 158 17.19 -14.30 4.11
CA ALA A 158 15.77 -14.53 3.82
C ALA A 158 15.47 -14.71 2.32
N GLY A 159 16.50 -14.94 1.48
CA GLY A 159 16.36 -15.05 0.03
C GLY A 159 15.96 -13.75 -0.66
N GLY A 160 16.11 -12.63 0.02
CA GLY A 160 15.69 -11.32 -0.44
C GLY A 160 16.80 -10.46 -1.05
N LYS A 161 16.41 -9.29 -1.50
CA LYS A 161 17.31 -8.25 -2.04
C LYS A 161 16.87 -6.89 -1.54
N GLY A 162 17.83 -6.00 -1.38
CA GLY A 162 17.54 -4.63 -0.98
C GLY A 162 18.81 -3.80 -0.91
N GLY A 163 18.63 -2.57 -0.41
CA GLY A 163 19.71 -1.62 -0.19
C GLY A 163 19.15 -0.25 0.13
N GLY A 164 20.02 0.71 0.26
CA GLY A 164 19.62 2.08 0.59
C GLY A 164 20.81 2.93 1.03
N LYS A 165 20.48 3.98 1.77
CA LYS A 165 21.43 4.92 2.32
C LYS A 165 21.98 4.41 3.66
N PRO A 166 23.04 5.02 4.21
CA PRO A 166 23.58 4.67 5.52
C PRO A 166 22.57 4.83 6.67
N ASP A 167 21.68 5.81 6.58
CA ASP A 167 20.66 6.11 7.59
C ASP A 167 19.42 5.23 7.47
N MET A 168 19.05 4.84 6.23
CA MET A 168 17.83 4.09 5.96
C MET A 168 17.99 3.21 4.72
N ALA A 169 17.56 1.96 4.84
CA ALA A 169 17.54 1.02 3.72
C ALA A 169 16.30 0.12 3.76
N ARG A 170 15.95 -0.40 2.61
CA ARG A 170 14.81 -1.31 2.46
C ARG A 170 15.12 -2.45 1.50
N GLY A 171 14.42 -3.54 1.72
CA GLY A 171 14.46 -4.73 0.87
C GLY A 171 13.15 -5.48 0.90
N ALA A 172 13.10 -6.53 0.13
CA ALA A 172 12.01 -7.49 0.16
C ALA A 172 12.57 -8.90 0.00
N ALA A 173 11.93 -9.85 0.66
CA ALA A 173 12.25 -11.26 0.57
C ALA A 173 10.98 -12.06 0.28
N PRO A 174 11.08 -13.23 -0.36
CA PRO A 174 9.98 -14.18 -0.41
C PRO A 174 9.63 -14.63 1.01
N ASP A 175 8.45 -15.18 1.17
CA ASP A 175 7.86 -15.56 2.45
C ASP A 175 8.76 -16.49 3.30
N LEU A 176 8.53 -16.45 4.63
CA LEU A 176 9.19 -17.23 5.68
C LEU A 176 9.08 -18.76 5.56
N ALA A 177 8.25 -19.28 4.65
CA ALA A 177 8.03 -20.72 4.49
C ALA A 177 9.12 -21.42 3.66
N LYS A 178 10.21 -20.75 3.37
CA LYS A 178 11.42 -21.28 2.76
C LYS A 178 12.63 -20.94 3.62
#